data_16b606d5a34283224ed28dadf46ed919
#
_entry.id   16b606d5a34283224ed28dadf46ed919
#
_cell.length_a   1.000
_cell.length_b   1.000
_cell.length_c   1.000
_cell.angle_alpha   90.00
_cell.angle_beta   90.00
_cell.angle_gamma   90.00
#
_symmetry.space_group_name_H-M   'P 1'
#
loop_
_entity.id
_entity.type
_entity.pdbx_description
1 polymer ?
#
loop_
_entity_poly.entity_id
_entity_poly.type
_entity_poly.pdbx_seq_one_letter_code
_entity_poly.pdbx_strand_id
1 'polypeptide(L)'
;MESRAVSNEVVKITQSLGFLLSLDDNHRMNKLKLVKLIWAADRYHLRKYGRTVTDSEYFALPHGPVSSLTLDVIDNDEVALYAEDISFISEHITPWESDKNQIVLYNETEDDYLSETDKEALKFAWDTFGDKDPFELADNITHQYPEWSKFREHFDVNNERSRQSIDLNDFFENPSED
;
A
#
# COMPACT_ATOMS: atom_id res chain seq x y z
N MET A 1 28.75 18.23 -4.82
CA MET A 1 27.84 17.44 -3.98
C MET A 1 27.43 16.22 -4.79
N GLU A 2 27.78 15.04 -4.36
CA GLU A 2 27.23 13.84 -4.99
C GLU A 2 25.73 13.80 -4.63
N SER A 3 24.87 13.73 -5.65
CA SER A 3 23.44 13.47 -5.47
C SER A 3 23.29 12.08 -4.86
N ARG A 4 22.48 11.95 -3.84
CA ARG A 4 22.14 10.66 -3.26
C ARG A 4 21.35 9.84 -4.29
N ALA A 5 21.59 8.54 -4.38
CA ALA A 5 20.74 7.66 -5.16
C ALA A 5 19.35 7.55 -4.50
N VAL A 6 18.30 7.39 -5.32
CA VAL A 6 16.95 7.07 -4.87
C VAL A 6 16.97 5.76 -4.08
N SER A 7 16.20 5.70 -3.00
CA SER A 7 16.11 4.50 -2.14
C SER A 7 15.49 3.34 -2.91
N ASN A 8 16.11 2.15 -2.86
CA ASN A 8 15.60 0.97 -3.57
C ASN A 8 14.18 0.60 -3.16
N GLU A 9 13.86 0.76 -1.88
CA GLU A 9 12.53 0.51 -1.31
C GLU A 9 11.50 1.48 -1.91
N VAL A 10 11.85 2.75 -2.05
CA VAL A 10 10.99 3.77 -2.67
C VAL A 10 10.77 3.46 -4.15
N VAL A 11 11.83 3.09 -4.88
CA VAL A 11 11.71 2.67 -6.30
C VAL A 11 10.74 1.50 -6.41
N LYS A 12 10.94 0.46 -5.60
CA LYS A 12 10.10 -0.74 -5.64
C LYS A 12 8.64 -0.46 -5.32
N ILE A 13 8.37 0.36 -4.30
CA ILE A 13 7.00 0.74 -3.94
C ILE A 13 6.38 1.59 -5.05
N THR A 14 7.11 2.56 -5.60
CA THR A 14 6.61 3.39 -6.71
C THR A 14 6.29 2.53 -7.94
N GLN A 15 7.12 1.56 -8.28
CA GLN A 15 6.86 0.61 -9.35
C GLN A 15 5.65 -0.29 -9.05
N SER A 16 5.48 -0.72 -7.79
CA SER A 16 4.30 -1.50 -7.36
C SER A 16 3.01 -0.70 -7.53
N LEU A 17 3.02 0.57 -7.13
CA LEU A 17 1.88 1.48 -7.30
C LEU A 17 1.61 1.76 -8.78
N GLY A 18 2.65 2.00 -9.57
CA GLY A 18 2.55 2.18 -11.02
C GLY A 18 1.96 0.95 -11.71
N PHE A 19 2.37 -0.25 -11.31
CA PHE A 19 1.82 -1.50 -11.81
C PHE A 19 0.32 -1.60 -11.53
N LEU A 20 -0.13 -1.33 -10.29
CA LEU A 20 -1.55 -1.35 -9.93
C LEU A 20 -2.34 -0.29 -10.70
N LEU A 21 -1.83 0.93 -10.81
CA LEU A 21 -2.47 2.01 -11.55
C LEU A 21 -2.58 1.70 -13.04
N SER A 22 -1.62 0.98 -13.62
CA SER A 22 -1.66 0.58 -15.03
C SER A 22 -2.76 -0.44 -15.34
N LEU A 23 -3.26 -1.15 -14.33
CA LEU A 23 -4.37 -2.11 -14.48
C LEU A 23 -5.75 -1.43 -14.49
N ASP A 24 -5.85 -0.19 -14.02
CA ASP A 24 -7.07 0.61 -14.10
C ASP A 24 -7.19 1.31 -15.46
N ASP A 25 -8.36 1.28 -16.08
CA ASP A 25 -8.59 1.84 -17.41
C ASP A 25 -8.32 3.36 -17.49
N ASN A 26 -8.45 4.07 -16.38
CA ASN A 26 -8.19 5.51 -16.29
C ASN A 26 -6.79 5.82 -15.74
N HIS A 27 -5.98 4.79 -15.44
CA HIS A 27 -4.67 4.93 -14.77
C HIS A 27 -4.74 5.80 -13.51
N ARG A 28 -5.85 5.66 -12.77
CA ARG A 28 -6.15 6.49 -11.60
C ARG A 28 -6.91 5.68 -10.56
N MET A 29 -6.55 5.85 -9.30
CA MET A 29 -7.17 5.11 -8.21
C MET A 29 -7.23 5.94 -6.92
N ASN A 30 -8.27 5.70 -6.13
CA ASN A 30 -8.37 6.26 -4.79
C ASN A 30 -7.19 5.82 -3.93
N LYS A 31 -6.57 6.77 -3.21
CA LYS A 31 -5.42 6.57 -2.34
C LYS A 31 -5.66 5.45 -1.31
N LEU A 32 -6.82 5.46 -0.64
CA LEU A 32 -7.17 4.44 0.35
C LEU A 32 -7.20 3.05 -0.27
N LYS A 33 -7.76 2.91 -1.47
CA LYS A 33 -7.79 1.66 -2.22
C LYS A 33 -6.39 1.17 -2.58
N LEU A 34 -5.52 2.06 -3.08
CA LEU A 34 -4.12 1.72 -3.40
C LEU A 34 -3.39 1.13 -2.19
N VAL A 35 -3.51 1.79 -1.03
CA VAL A 35 -2.90 1.31 0.22
C VAL A 35 -3.38 -0.10 0.58
N LYS A 36 -4.69 -0.40 0.37
CA LYS A 36 -5.25 -1.72 0.69
C LYS A 36 -4.90 -2.79 -0.36
N LEU A 37 -4.73 -2.43 -1.61
CA LEU A 37 -4.22 -3.36 -2.63
C LEU A 37 -2.75 -3.74 -2.36
N ILE A 38 -1.92 -2.81 -1.91
CA ILE A 38 -0.55 -3.12 -1.47
C ILE A 38 -0.57 -4.05 -0.25
N TRP A 39 -1.43 -3.79 0.76
CA TRP A 39 -1.61 -4.71 1.88
C TRP A 39 -1.99 -6.12 1.42
N ALA A 40 -2.94 -6.25 0.52
CA ALA A 40 -3.39 -7.55 0.01
C ALA A 40 -2.26 -8.28 -0.75
N ALA A 41 -1.47 -7.55 -1.55
CA ALA A 41 -0.32 -8.10 -2.25
C ALA A 41 0.78 -8.55 -1.27
N ASP A 42 1.11 -7.73 -0.27
CA ASP A 42 2.09 -8.07 0.75
C ASP A 42 1.66 -9.30 1.57
N ARG A 43 0.37 -9.35 1.97
CA ARG A 43 -0.19 -10.48 2.68
C ARG A 43 -0.12 -11.78 1.86
N TYR A 44 -0.52 -11.72 0.59
CA TYR A 44 -0.44 -12.86 -0.32
C TYR A 44 0.99 -13.34 -0.50
N HIS A 45 1.91 -12.42 -0.80
CA HIS A 45 3.30 -12.76 -1.06
C HIS A 45 4.01 -13.34 0.17
N LEU A 46 3.77 -12.74 1.35
CA LEU A 46 4.32 -13.24 2.61
C LEU A 46 3.86 -14.67 2.91
N ARG A 47 2.56 -14.94 2.75
CA ARG A 47 1.98 -16.27 2.99
C ARG A 47 2.48 -17.32 2.00
N LYS A 48 2.73 -16.96 0.76
CA LYS A 48 3.11 -17.90 -0.30
C LYS A 48 4.62 -18.04 -0.44
N TYR A 49 5.36 -16.98 -0.27
CA TYR A 49 6.79 -16.89 -0.57
C TYR A 49 7.68 -16.52 0.61
N GLY A 50 7.12 -16.20 1.76
CA GLY A 50 7.86 -15.95 3.01
C GLY A 50 8.45 -14.53 3.14
N ARG A 51 8.12 -13.60 2.24
CA ARG A 51 8.46 -12.17 2.33
C ARG A 51 7.32 -11.30 1.82
N THR A 52 7.28 -10.05 2.20
CA THR A 52 6.38 -9.06 1.59
C THR A 52 6.96 -8.54 0.27
N VAL A 53 6.12 -7.91 -0.57
CA VAL A 53 6.57 -7.19 -1.77
C VAL A 53 7.34 -5.93 -1.37
N THR A 54 6.81 -5.18 -0.38
CA THR A 54 7.30 -3.84 -0.03
C THR A 54 8.43 -3.83 0.99
N ASP A 55 8.63 -4.90 1.75
CA ASP A 55 9.57 -4.97 2.89
C ASP A 55 9.38 -3.82 3.90
N SER A 56 8.16 -3.35 4.05
CA SER A 56 7.79 -2.22 4.89
C SER A 56 7.21 -2.66 6.23
N GLU A 57 7.36 -1.82 7.25
CA GLU A 57 6.64 -1.97 8.51
C GLU A 57 5.14 -1.73 8.32
N TYR A 58 4.33 -2.48 9.05
CA TYR A 58 2.87 -2.39 9.03
C TYR A 58 2.31 -1.83 10.32
N PHE A 59 1.30 -0.99 10.19
CA PHE A 59 0.53 -0.44 11.32
C PHE A 59 -0.96 -0.65 11.09
N ALA A 60 -1.68 -0.94 12.17
CA ALA A 60 -3.12 -0.83 12.23
C ALA A 60 -3.50 0.64 12.47
N LEU A 61 -4.31 1.18 11.58
CA LEU A 61 -4.94 2.49 11.65
C LEU A 61 -6.46 2.32 11.70
N PRO A 62 -7.25 3.37 12.03
CA PRO A 62 -8.71 3.26 12.07
C PRO A 62 -9.34 2.67 10.79
N HIS A 63 -8.76 2.98 9.62
CA HIS A 63 -9.22 2.48 8.31
C HIS A 63 -8.45 1.25 7.81
N GLY A 64 -7.96 0.41 8.73
CA GLY A 64 -7.32 -0.87 8.40
C GLY A 64 -5.79 -0.86 8.42
N PRO A 65 -5.18 -2.00 8.04
CA PRO A 65 -3.73 -2.16 8.01
C PRO A 65 -3.08 -1.32 6.90
N VAL A 66 -1.90 -0.77 7.19
CA VAL A 66 -1.15 0.12 6.28
C VAL A 66 0.34 -0.20 6.32
N SER A 67 0.94 -0.37 5.14
CA SER A 67 2.39 -0.28 4.95
C SER A 67 2.82 1.18 5.13
N SER A 68 3.65 1.47 6.15
CA SER A 68 4.01 2.85 6.48
C SER A 68 4.75 3.54 5.34
N LEU A 69 5.74 2.88 4.75
CA LEU A 69 6.51 3.45 3.64
C LEU A 69 5.65 3.65 2.38
N THR A 70 4.68 2.76 2.13
CA THR A 70 3.72 2.96 1.03
C THR A 70 2.91 4.24 1.22
N LEU A 71 2.47 4.51 2.44
CA LEU A 71 1.73 5.73 2.75
C LEU A 71 2.60 6.97 2.55
N ASP A 72 3.86 6.93 3.02
CA ASP A 72 4.82 8.03 2.84
C ASP A 72 5.07 8.32 1.34
N VAL A 73 5.22 7.27 0.52
CA VAL A 73 5.38 7.38 -0.95
C VAL A 73 4.13 7.98 -1.60
N ILE A 74 2.94 7.51 -1.26
CA ILE A 74 1.67 8.03 -1.81
C ILE A 74 1.45 9.50 -1.40
N ASP A 75 1.80 9.85 -0.17
CA ASP A 75 1.68 11.22 0.36
C ASP A 75 2.82 12.13 -0.10
N ASN A 76 3.87 11.54 -0.68
CA ASN A 76 5.10 12.25 -1.04
C ASN A 76 5.65 13.05 0.16
N ASP A 77 5.78 12.36 1.31
CA ASP A 77 6.02 12.97 2.62
C ASP A 77 7.44 13.52 2.73
N GLU A 78 7.55 14.86 2.73
CA GLU A 78 8.83 15.58 2.79
C GLU A 78 9.56 15.42 4.14
N VAL A 79 8.91 14.92 5.17
CA VAL A 79 9.52 14.65 6.48
C VAL A 79 10.12 13.23 6.52
N ALA A 80 9.45 12.27 5.89
CA ALA A 80 9.84 10.86 5.89
C ALA A 80 10.82 10.50 4.77
N LEU A 81 10.78 11.22 3.63
CA LEU A 81 11.50 10.88 2.41
C LEU A 81 12.60 11.91 2.08
N TYR A 82 13.64 11.46 1.36
CA TYR A 82 14.68 12.34 0.85
C TYR A 82 14.24 13.07 -0.43
N ALA A 83 14.87 14.19 -0.72
CA ALA A 83 14.53 15.01 -1.90
C ALA A 83 14.62 14.24 -3.22
N GLU A 84 15.59 13.33 -3.35
CA GLU A 84 15.76 12.47 -4.53
C GLU A 84 14.60 11.45 -4.66
N ASP A 85 14.14 10.89 -3.54
CA ASP A 85 12.97 9.99 -3.49
C ASP A 85 11.71 10.73 -3.92
N ILE A 86 11.49 11.93 -3.39
CA ILE A 86 10.35 12.80 -3.72
C ILE A 86 10.32 13.15 -5.21
N SER A 87 11.48 13.52 -5.77
CA SER A 87 11.61 13.82 -7.20
C SER A 87 11.24 12.62 -8.06
N PHE A 88 11.78 11.45 -7.73
CA PHE A 88 11.50 10.20 -8.44
C PHE A 88 10.01 9.83 -8.39
N ILE A 89 9.38 9.89 -7.20
CA ILE A 89 7.96 9.60 -7.04
C ILE A 89 7.13 10.54 -7.93
N SER A 90 7.41 11.85 -7.88
CA SER A 90 6.66 12.88 -8.60
C SER A 90 6.77 12.77 -10.12
N GLU A 91 7.84 12.14 -10.63
CA GLU A 91 7.99 11.86 -12.06
C GLU A 91 7.02 10.77 -12.55
N HIS A 92 6.53 9.91 -11.66
CA HIS A 92 5.72 8.74 -12.03
C HIS A 92 4.28 8.81 -11.56
N ILE A 93 4.05 9.19 -10.29
CA ILE A 93 2.72 9.26 -9.69
C ILE A 93 2.48 10.62 -9.05
N THR A 94 1.23 11.08 -9.10
CA THR A 94 0.86 12.37 -8.54
C THR A 94 -0.61 12.36 -8.09
N PRO A 95 -0.98 13.16 -7.08
CA PRO A 95 -2.39 13.40 -6.78
C PRO A 95 -3.09 14.07 -7.98
N TRP A 96 -4.31 13.64 -8.28
CA TRP A 96 -5.10 14.22 -9.34
C TRP A 96 -5.53 15.65 -8.99
N GLU A 97 -5.45 16.58 -9.95
CA GLU A 97 -5.73 18.00 -9.69
C GLU A 97 -7.15 18.24 -9.19
N SER A 98 -8.12 17.49 -9.71
CA SER A 98 -9.55 17.66 -9.38
C SER A 98 -9.96 16.97 -8.08
N ASP A 99 -9.20 15.97 -7.61
CA ASP A 99 -9.46 15.24 -6.37
C ASP A 99 -8.16 14.68 -5.80
N LYS A 100 -7.63 15.30 -4.76
CA LYS A 100 -6.36 14.92 -4.14
C LYS A 100 -6.38 13.54 -3.45
N ASN A 101 -7.56 12.93 -3.27
CA ASN A 101 -7.69 11.55 -2.81
C ASN A 101 -7.52 10.52 -3.94
N GLN A 102 -7.41 10.97 -5.18
CA GLN A 102 -7.10 10.12 -6.33
C GLN A 102 -5.63 10.27 -6.71
N ILE A 103 -4.97 9.15 -6.95
CA ILE A 103 -3.60 9.11 -7.43
C ILE A 103 -3.61 8.71 -8.91
N VAL A 104 -2.85 9.43 -9.72
CA VAL A 104 -2.74 9.24 -11.16
C VAL A 104 -1.36 8.71 -11.50
N LEU A 105 -1.29 7.75 -12.42
CA LEU A 105 -0.05 7.38 -13.09
C LEU A 105 0.26 8.44 -14.16
N TYR A 106 1.23 9.29 -13.87
CA TYR A 106 1.63 10.40 -14.74
C TYR A 106 2.56 9.92 -15.86
N ASN A 107 3.58 9.13 -15.51
CA ASN A 107 4.44 8.42 -16.45
C ASN A 107 4.48 6.94 -16.07
N GLU A 108 4.55 6.08 -17.08
CA GLU A 108 4.74 4.65 -16.84
C GLU A 108 6.00 4.41 -16.00
N THR A 109 5.89 3.47 -15.07
CA THR A 109 7.03 3.01 -14.29
C THR A 109 7.72 1.85 -15.02
N GLU A 110 9.02 1.74 -14.87
CA GLU A 110 9.73 0.48 -15.14
C GLU A 110 9.26 -0.58 -14.13
N ASP A 111 9.66 -1.83 -14.32
CA ASP A 111 9.31 -2.95 -13.44
C ASP A 111 10.53 -3.80 -13.06
N ASP A 112 11.72 -3.25 -13.24
CA ASP A 112 13.00 -3.91 -13.00
C ASP A 112 13.29 -4.21 -11.52
N TYR A 113 12.56 -3.56 -10.59
CA TYR A 113 12.58 -3.85 -9.16
C TYR A 113 11.49 -4.86 -8.74
N LEU A 114 10.61 -5.27 -9.65
CA LEU A 114 9.56 -6.25 -9.37
C LEU A 114 9.93 -7.63 -9.90
N SER A 115 10.00 -8.60 -9.01
CA SER A 115 10.10 -10.00 -9.43
C SER A 115 8.78 -10.50 -10.03
N GLU A 116 8.80 -11.64 -10.73
CA GLU A 116 7.58 -12.25 -11.26
C GLU A 116 6.59 -12.60 -10.12
N THR A 117 7.10 -12.98 -8.93
CA THR A 117 6.23 -13.25 -7.77
C THR A 117 5.65 -11.99 -7.15
N ASP A 118 6.37 -10.85 -7.21
CA ASP A 118 5.83 -9.55 -6.82
C ASP A 118 4.67 -9.14 -7.75
N LYS A 119 4.85 -9.26 -9.05
CA LYS A 119 3.80 -8.99 -10.06
C LYS A 119 2.59 -9.91 -9.89
N GLU A 120 2.83 -11.19 -9.61
CA GLU A 120 1.77 -12.15 -9.28
C GLU A 120 0.95 -11.68 -8.07
N ALA A 121 1.60 -11.24 -7.00
CA ALA A 121 0.92 -10.78 -5.80
C ALA A 121 0.12 -9.49 -6.04
N LEU A 122 0.68 -8.53 -6.78
CA LEU A 122 0.00 -7.30 -7.16
C LEU A 122 -1.22 -7.59 -8.05
N LYS A 123 -1.07 -8.49 -9.02
CA LYS A 123 -2.18 -8.94 -9.88
C LYS A 123 -3.26 -9.66 -9.09
N PHE A 124 -2.89 -10.52 -8.14
CA PHE A 124 -3.83 -11.17 -7.22
C PHE A 124 -4.64 -10.13 -6.43
N ALA A 125 -3.97 -9.11 -5.86
CA ALA A 125 -4.65 -8.06 -5.12
C ALA A 125 -5.67 -7.31 -6.00
N TRP A 126 -5.29 -6.97 -7.22
CA TRP A 126 -6.17 -6.33 -8.19
C TRP A 126 -7.37 -7.23 -8.56
N ASP A 127 -7.13 -8.48 -8.92
CA ASP A 127 -8.18 -9.42 -9.33
C ASP A 127 -9.18 -9.71 -8.21
N THR A 128 -8.72 -9.68 -6.95
CA THR A 128 -9.55 -10.00 -5.79
C THR A 128 -10.34 -8.78 -5.29
N PHE A 129 -9.73 -7.60 -5.28
CA PHE A 129 -10.25 -6.41 -4.60
C PHE A 129 -10.36 -5.17 -5.50
N GLY A 130 -9.90 -5.23 -6.74
CA GLY A 130 -9.83 -4.07 -7.62
C GLY A 130 -11.21 -3.47 -7.95
N ASP A 131 -12.27 -4.25 -7.93
CA ASP A 131 -13.66 -3.81 -8.15
C ASP A 131 -14.36 -3.27 -6.90
N LYS A 132 -13.74 -3.42 -5.71
CA LYS A 132 -14.36 -3.00 -4.44
C LYS A 132 -14.34 -1.50 -4.26
N ASP A 133 -15.38 -0.98 -3.60
CA ASP A 133 -15.38 0.39 -3.12
C ASP A 133 -14.24 0.61 -2.10
N PRO A 134 -13.54 1.77 -2.15
CA PRO A 134 -12.43 2.03 -1.25
C PRO A 134 -12.76 1.93 0.24
N PHE A 135 -13.93 2.41 0.66
CA PHE A 135 -14.36 2.36 2.06
C PHE A 135 -14.85 0.97 2.46
N GLU A 136 -15.54 0.26 1.57
CA GLU A 136 -15.89 -1.15 1.79
C GLU A 136 -14.63 -1.99 2.00
N LEU A 137 -13.62 -1.80 1.16
CA LEU A 137 -12.35 -2.51 1.29
C LEU A 137 -11.65 -2.17 2.59
N ALA A 138 -11.55 -0.89 2.95
CA ALA A 138 -10.83 -0.42 4.13
C ALA A 138 -11.56 -0.76 5.43
N ASP A 139 -12.85 -0.44 5.56
CA ASP A 139 -13.56 -0.46 6.84
C ASP A 139 -14.33 -1.77 7.09
N ASN A 140 -14.64 -2.53 6.05
CA ASN A 140 -15.34 -3.80 6.19
C ASN A 140 -14.41 -4.99 5.94
N ILE A 141 -13.78 -5.07 4.76
CA ILE A 141 -13.02 -6.24 4.36
C ILE A 141 -11.76 -6.39 5.20
N THR A 142 -10.91 -5.36 5.25
CA THR A 142 -9.63 -5.46 5.99
C THR A 142 -9.81 -5.61 7.49
N HIS A 143 -10.93 -5.13 8.04
CA HIS A 143 -11.24 -5.23 9.47
C HIS A 143 -11.59 -6.66 9.93
N GLN A 144 -11.82 -7.59 9.01
CA GLN A 144 -12.05 -9.01 9.33
C GLN A 144 -10.75 -9.79 9.46
N TYR A 145 -9.62 -9.22 9.05
CA TYR A 145 -8.32 -9.90 9.08
C TYR A 145 -7.64 -9.77 10.44
N PRO A 146 -7.01 -10.84 10.95
CA PRO A 146 -6.45 -10.91 12.30
C PRO A 146 -5.44 -9.83 12.62
N GLU A 147 -4.60 -9.44 11.66
CA GLU A 147 -3.59 -8.39 11.81
C GLU A 147 -4.18 -7.01 12.16
N TRP A 148 -5.47 -6.81 11.90
CA TRP A 148 -6.20 -5.60 12.30
C TRP A 148 -7.24 -5.87 13.39
N SER A 149 -8.02 -6.95 13.26
CA SER A 149 -9.21 -7.19 14.11
C SER A 149 -8.86 -7.30 15.60
N LYS A 150 -7.66 -7.75 15.93
CA LYS A 150 -7.16 -7.80 17.31
C LYS A 150 -7.03 -6.42 17.96
N PHE A 151 -6.96 -5.35 17.17
CA PHE A 151 -6.89 -3.97 17.67
C PHE A 151 -8.24 -3.25 17.65
N ARG A 152 -9.34 -3.90 17.28
CA ARG A 152 -10.68 -3.30 17.14
C ARG A 152 -11.09 -2.50 18.37
N GLU A 153 -11.01 -3.12 19.56
CA GLU A 153 -11.37 -2.47 20.81
C GLU A 153 -10.54 -1.21 21.09
N HIS A 154 -9.27 -1.20 20.67
CA HIS A 154 -8.40 -0.04 20.80
C HIS A 154 -8.94 1.16 20.00
N PHE A 155 -9.40 0.95 18.78
CA PHE A 155 -9.94 2.01 17.94
C PHE A 155 -11.35 2.43 18.34
N ASP A 156 -12.15 1.53 18.92
CA ASP A 156 -13.49 1.84 19.43
C ASP A 156 -13.44 2.76 20.68
N VAL A 157 -12.35 2.72 21.45
CA VAL A 157 -12.19 3.47 22.72
C VAL A 157 -11.30 4.70 22.54
N ASN A 158 -10.29 4.64 21.67
CA ASN A 158 -9.27 5.65 21.48
C ASN A 158 -9.43 6.37 20.16
N ASN A 159 -9.14 7.66 20.19
CA ASN A 159 -9.32 8.61 19.10
C ASN A 159 -8.58 8.20 17.81
N GLU A 160 -9.08 8.66 16.65
CA GLU A 160 -8.66 8.43 15.26
C GLU A 160 -7.15 8.63 14.94
N ARG A 161 -6.35 9.14 15.88
CA ARG A 161 -4.91 9.41 15.67
C ARG A 161 -3.98 8.32 16.18
N SER A 162 -4.51 7.30 16.85
CA SER A 162 -3.69 6.22 17.40
C SER A 162 -3.34 5.20 16.31
N ARG A 163 -2.13 4.66 16.38
CA ARG A 163 -1.68 3.57 15.53
C ARG A 163 -1.11 2.44 16.40
N GLN A 164 -1.23 1.21 15.94
CA GLN A 164 -0.67 0.03 16.58
C GLN A 164 0.26 -0.68 15.61
N SER A 165 1.45 -1.08 16.09
CA SER A 165 2.37 -1.88 15.28
C SER A 165 1.79 -3.26 15.03
N ILE A 166 1.82 -3.73 13.78
CA ILE A 166 1.40 -5.06 13.38
C ILE A 166 2.63 -5.98 13.34
N ASP A 167 2.51 -7.14 13.98
CA ASP A 167 3.45 -8.25 13.79
C ASP A 167 3.11 -8.96 12.47
N LEU A 168 4.08 -9.07 11.55
CA LEU A 168 3.87 -9.74 10.27
C LEU A 168 3.51 -11.24 10.44
N ASN A 169 3.79 -11.86 11.57
CA ASN A 169 3.32 -13.22 11.86
C ASN A 169 1.78 -13.31 11.87
N ASP A 170 1.07 -12.22 12.20
CA ASP A 170 -0.39 -12.19 12.15
C ASP A 170 -0.95 -12.38 10.73
N PHE A 171 -0.17 -12.07 9.69
CA PHE A 171 -0.56 -12.26 8.29
C PHE A 171 -0.72 -13.74 7.91
N PHE A 172 -0.17 -14.67 8.70
CA PHE A 172 -0.34 -16.12 8.48
C PHE A 172 -1.64 -16.68 9.06
N GLU A 173 -2.34 -15.91 9.89
CA GLU A 173 -3.63 -16.31 10.42
C GLU A 173 -4.75 -16.04 9.38
N ASN A 174 -5.82 -16.83 9.44
CA ASN A 174 -6.99 -16.63 8.58
C ASN A 174 -7.98 -15.68 9.26
N PRO A 175 -8.78 -14.91 8.48
CA PRO A 175 -9.89 -14.16 9.02
C PRO A 175 -10.88 -15.10 9.72
N SER A 176 -11.54 -14.59 10.77
CA SER A 176 -12.60 -15.33 11.45
C SER A 176 -13.75 -15.60 10.46
N GLU A 177 -14.19 -16.84 10.38
CA GLU A 177 -15.44 -17.19 9.73
C GLU A 177 -16.59 -16.83 10.71
N ASP A 178 -17.13 -15.62 10.58
CA ASP A 178 -18.38 -15.19 11.28
C ASP A 178 -19.56 -15.22 10.32
#